data_07088d41308abc8daf77b1e2262e42a5
#
_entry.id   07088d41308abc8daf77b1e2262e42a5
#
_cell.length_a   1.000
_cell.length_b   1.000
_cell.length_c   1.000
_cell.angle_alpha   90.00
_cell.angle_beta   90.00
_cell.angle_gamma   90.00
#
_symmetry.space_group_name_H-M   'P 1'
#
loop_
_entity.id
_entity.type
_entity.pdbx_description
1 polymer ?
#
loop_
_entity_poly.entity_id
_entity_poly.type
_entity_poly.pdbx_seq_one_letter_code
_entity_poly.pdbx_strand_id
1 'polypeptide(L)'
;MRALVALVASLALVATGLTTAAAPAEAFEAHRLEGPDRWTTAVEVDRAMDAAGGPVFLANGQKFPDALSAAPVVAAEGGHLLLTAQQALPGVVAERIAELAPSEIVIVGSEASISDAVVQQAVAAADRGGSRAEVARLGGAGRVETSLLLLERLERSGPVEEIWIASGSKFPDALVAASVAGRHHQAVVLDHHGSTPAAAEAWLATVASSVEGRHLSIAGGEPSVSAADALGLERVGAASVARFAGRDRYDTAREINAAWSDEQSPVMLLATGQDFPDALAGAALSAMSNAPMFLTPNGCHAAITPMLRDRADQLGVEAVVGLGSSATVSDAALRLEPCTTSLRQQIAQVYGAFPAQQHSGTGPRVIDLGRSISYAQVIARIEGSGSVFIHALDRDRGHLDTIGGGWAPYRGTSLLAPYGGPSPARYLRVEAQGSWTLEVRDLTNAPVLSGSATGSSDAVLLRMGPEATLTVSSGGSTRTTGIRQLYGYWQSQEPFAVGTQFPSSAPIAGGLSVIGVRAMTDSSWALSVR
;
A
#
# COMPACT_ATOMS: atom_id res chain seq x y z
N MET A 1 -9.91 -23.91 -5.47
CA MET A 1 -11.19 -23.29 -5.84
C MET A 1 -12.40 -24.01 -5.23
N ARG A 2 -12.54 -25.34 -5.37
CA ARG A 2 -13.70 -26.04 -4.81
C ARG A 2 -13.78 -26.03 -3.29
N ALA A 3 -12.70 -26.10 -2.55
CA ALA A 3 -12.71 -26.09 -1.07
C ALA A 3 -12.96 -24.70 -0.49
N LEU A 4 -12.39 -23.64 -1.06
CA LEU A 4 -12.64 -22.26 -0.65
C LEU A 4 -14.09 -21.87 -1.00
N VAL A 5 -14.58 -22.27 -2.18
CA VAL A 5 -15.99 -22.10 -2.61
C VAL A 5 -16.91 -23.06 -1.84
N ALA A 6 -16.45 -24.26 -1.48
CA ALA A 6 -17.22 -25.20 -0.64
C ALA A 6 -17.29 -24.76 0.82
N LEU A 7 -16.30 -24.06 1.34
CA LEU A 7 -16.34 -23.40 2.65
C LEU A 7 -17.44 -22.31 2.66
N VAL A 8 -17.54 -21.53 1.58
CA VAL A 8 -18.59 -20.52 1.37
C VAL A 8 -19.96 -21.19 1.11
N ALA A 9 -20.02 -22.25 0.30
CA ALA A 9 -21.27 -22.91 -0.07
C ALA A 9 -21.87 -23.78 1.06
N SER A 10 -21.08 -24.30 2.00
CA SER A 10 -21.58 -25.16 3.08
C SER A 10 -22.33 -24.40 4.18
N LEU A 11 -22.19 -23.08 4.27
CA LEU A 11 -22.88 -22.22 5.24
C LEU A 11 -24.16 -21.55 4.70
N ALA A 12 -24.38 -21.55 3.39
CA ALA A 12 -25.54 -20.91 2.76
C ALA A 12 -26.88 -21.67 2.91
N LEU A 13 -26.92 -22.83 3.55
CA LEU A 13 -28.12 -23.72 3.58
C LEU A 13 -28.98 -23.58 4.84
N VAL A 14 -28.88 -22.56 5.66
CA VAL A 14 -29.65 -22.42 6.92
C VAL A 14 -30.41 -21.10 7.05
N ALA A 15 -30.72 -20.39 5.99
CA ALA A 15 -31.56 -19.18 6.12
C ALA A 15 -32.65 -19.07 5.03
N THR A 16 -33.69 -19.91 5.10
CA THR A 16 -34.97 -19.61 4.42
C THR A 16 -36.04 -19.25 5.45
N GLY A 17 -36.21 -17.97 5.70
CA GLY A 17 -37.28 -17.39 6.48
C GLY A 17 -37.61 -16.00 5.95
N LEU A 18 -38.73 -15.87 5.24
CA LEU A 18 -39.25 -14.65 4.64
C LEU A 18 -39.45 -13.53 5.66
N THR A 19 -38.82 -12.39 5.44
CA THR A 19 -39.38 -11.07 5.80
C THR A 19 -38.87 -10.03 4.81
N THR A 20 -39.76 -9.38 4.08
CA THR A 20 -39.50 -8.27 3.18
C THR A 20 -39.24 -6.99 3.98
N ALA A 21 -37.97 -6.78 4.35
CA ALA A 21 -37.46 -5.48 4.73
C ALA A 21 -36.34 -5.13 3.71
N ALA A 22 -36.19 -3.85 3.36
CA ALA A 22 -35.13 -3.40 2.46
C ALA A 22 -33.81 -4.01 2.91
N ALA A 23 -33.17 -4.78 2.03
CA ALA A 23 -31.94 -5.46 2.35
C ALA A 23 -30.90 -4.40 2.78
N PRO A 24 -30.24 -4.53 3.94
CA PRO A 24 -29.02 -3.80 4.20
C PRO A 24 -28.02 -4.16 3.09
N ALA A 25 -27.16 -3.22 2.70
CA ALA A 25 -26.06 -3.49 1.76
C ALA A 25 -25.42 -4.82 2.18
N GLU A 26 -25.42 -5.80 1.26
CA GLU A 26 -25.04 -7.17 1.55
C GLU A 26 -23.70 -7.18 2.28
N ALA A 27 -23.71 -7.69 3.50
CA ALA A 27 -22.50 -7.85 4.29
C ALA A 27 -21.74 -9.03 3.70
N PHE A 28 -20.49 -8.83 3.30
CA PHE A 28 -19.60 -9.90 2.88
C PHE A 28 -19.52 -10.98 3.94
N GLU A 29 -19.50 -12.25 3.54
CA GLU A 29 -19.15 -13.32 4.47
C GLU A 29 -17.70 -13.13 4.93
N ALA A 30 -17.47 -13.20 6.24
CA ALA A 30 -16.17 -12.98 6.83
C ALA A 30 -15.63 -14.28 7.41
N HIS A 31 -14.52 -14.75 6.86
CA HIS A 31 -13.82 -15.96 7.30
C HIS A 31 -12.40 -15.62 7.75
N ARG A 32 -11.79 -16.53 8.50
CA ARG A 32 -10.43 -16.32 9.00
C ARG A 32 -9.62 -17.62 8.93
N LEU A 33 -8.39 -17.49 8.43
CA LEU A 33 -7.37 -18.54 8.48
C LEU A 33 -6.34 -18.11 9.52
N GLU A 34 -6.41 -18.68 10.70
CA GLU A 34 -5.58 -18.28 11.84
C GLU A 34 -5.11 -19.45 12.67
N GLY A 35 -4.01 -19.28 13.35
CA GLY A 35 -3.50 -20.15 14.39
C GLY A 35 -2.90 -19.36 15.53
N PRO A 36 -2.53 -20.02 16.65
CA PRO A 36 -1.91 -19.34 17.79
C PRO A 36 -0.54 -18.72 17.48
N ASP A 37 0.07 -19.13 16.38
CA ASP A 37 1.34 -18.61 15.89
C ASP A 37 1.42 -18.66 14.35
N ARG A 38 2.47 -18.07 13.78
CA ARG A 38 2.71 -18.01 12.33
C ARG A 38 2.84 -19.37 11.65
N TRP A 39 3.32 -20.38 12.39
CA TRP A 39 3.51 -21.72 11.87
C TRP A 39 2.16 -22.40 11.68
N THR A 40 1.31 -22.30 12.68
CA THR A 40 -0.05 -22.85 12.65
C THR A 40 -0.90 -22.09 11.63
N THR A 41 -0.80 -20.74 11.58
CA THR A 41 -1.48 -19.96 10.55
C THR A 41 -1.08 -20.40 9.15
N ALA A 42 0.23 -20.60 8.88
CA ALA A 42 0.71 -21.07 7.57
C ALA A 42 0.15 -22.46 7.21
N VAL A 43 0.03 -23.35 8.18
CA VAL A 43 -0.58 -24.69 7.97
C VAL A 43 -2.08 -24.58 7.68
N GLU A 44 -2.83 -23.70 8.36
CA GLU A 44 -4.25 -23.49 8.08
C GLU A 44 -4.47 -22.85 6.70
N VAL A 45 -3.59 -21.92 6.29
CA VAL A 45 -3.59 -21.35 4.93
C VAL A 45 -3.31 -22.43 3.89
N ASP A 46 -2.32 -23.30 4.16
CA ASP A 46 -1.99 -24.43 3.28
C ASP A 46 -3.14 -25.43 3.14
N ARG A 47 -3.84 -25.75 4.22
CA ARG A 47 -5.02 -26.62 4.17
C ARG A 47 -6.15 -26.02 3.32
N ALA A 48 -6.29 -24.70 3.29
CA ALA A 48 -7.28 -24.02 2.48
C ALA A 48 -6.96 -24.03 0.97
N MET A 49 -5.73 -24.33 0.57
CA MET A 49 -5.34 -24.42 -0.85
C MET A 49 -5.92 -25.63 -1.57
N ASP A 50 -6.41 -26.66 -0.83
CA ASP A 50 -6.97 -27.89 -1.40
C ASP A 50 -6.05 -28.54 -2.48
N ALA A 51 -4.76 -28.38 -2.30
CA ALA A 51 -3.76 -28.97 -3.18
C ALA A 51 -3.60 -30.46 -2.82
N ALA A 52 -3.67 -31.33 -3.81
CA ALA A 52 -3.45 -32.76 -3.65
C ALA A 52 -2.14 -33.14 -4.32
N GLY A 53 -1.16 -33.54 -3.53
CA GLY A 53 0.19 -33.84 -4.02
C GLY A 53 1.01 -32.55 -4.24
N GLY A 54 2.06 -32.65 -5.04
CA GLY A 54 2.99 -31.55 -5.28
C GLY A 54 4.11 -31.46 -4.24
N PRO A 55 5.15 -30.64 -4.52
CA PRO A 55 6.28 -30.46 -3.61
C PRO A 55 5.91 -29.60 -2.41
N VAL A 56 6.56 -29.83 -1.28
CA VAL A 56 6.50 -28.95 -0.11
C VAL A 56 7.66 -27.96 -0.17
N PHE A 57 7.35 -26.68 -0.33
CA PHE A 57 8.30 -25.59 -0.20
C PHE A 57 8.39 -25.17 1.27
N LEU A 58 9.59 -25.25 1.83
CA LEU A 58 9.85 -24.89 3.21
C LEU A 58 10.63 -23.57 3.26
N ALA A 59 10.03 -22.52 3.81
CA ALA A 59 10.61 -21.18 3.87
C ALA A 59 10.77 -20.70 5.31
N ASN A 60 11.72 -19.77 5.54
CA ASN A 60 11.94 -19.21 6.87
C ASN A 60 10.83 -18.21 7.25
N GLY A 61 10.04 -18.54 8.28
CA GLY A 61 8.97 -17.67 8.78
C GLY A 61 9.41 -16.59 9.76
N GLN A 62 10.70 -16.55 10.12
CA GLN A 62 11.28 -15.50 10.98
C GLN A 62 11.98 -14.41 10.16
N LYS A 63 12.34 -14.71 8.89
CA LYS A 63 12.99 -13.82 7.94
C LYS A 63 12.31 -13.95 6.59
N PHE A 64 11.78 -12.86 6.07
CA PHE A 64 10.97 -12.87 4.85
C PHE A 64 11.74 -12.96 3.51
N PRO A 65 13.01 -12.50 3.38
CA PRO A 65 13.54 -12.18 2.05
C PRO A 65 13.52 -13.34 1.05
N ASP A 66 13.97 -14.53 1.46
CA ASP A 66 14.05 -15.66 0.54
C ASP A 66 12.67 -16.18 0.12
N ALA A 67 11.67 -16.05 0.99
CA ALA A 67 10.32 -16.57 0.77
C ALA A 67 9.44 -15.65 -0.11
N LEU A 68 9.81 -14.36 -0.29
CA LEU A 68 9.02 -13.38 -1.03
C LEU A 68 8.77 -13.78 -2.50
N SER A 69 9.69 -14.52 -3.10
CA SER A 69 9.63 -14.95 -4.50
C SER A 69 9.11 -16.38 -4.70
N ALA A 70 8.68 -17.06 -3.62
CA ALA A 70 8.34 -18.49 -3.68
C ALA A 70 6.93 -18.74 -4.22
N ALA A 71 5.96 -17.87 -3.95
CA ALA A 71 4.55 -18.11 -4.27
C ALA A 71 4.29 -18.43 -5.76
N PRO A 72 4.93 -17.78 -6.75
CA PRO A 72 4.76 -18.14 -8.16
C PRO A 72 5.14 -19.57 -8.50
N VAL A 73 6.26 -20.07 -7.96
CA VAL A 73 6.73 -21.43 -8.19
C VAL A 73 5.81 -22.43 -7.50
N VAL A 74 5.41 -22.15 -6.25
CA VAL A 74 4.47 -22.98 -5.49
C VAL A 74 3.17 -23.13 -6.27
N ALA A 75 2.63 -22.05 -6.81
CA ALA A 75 1.40 -22.08 -7.60
C ALA A 75 1.56 -22.86 -8.91
N ALA A 76 2.65 -22.66 -9.64
CA ALA A 76 2.91 -23.33 -10.90
C ALA A 76 3.09 -24.86 -10.75
N GLU A 77 3.64 -25.31 -9.63
CA GLU A 77 3.86 -26.72 -9.34
C GLU A 77 2.71 -27.37 -8.54
N GLY A 78 1.65 -26.61 -8.22
CA GLY A 78 0.56 -27.10 -7.36
C GLY A 78 1.07 -27.56 -5.98
N GLY A 79 2.10 -26.88 -5.49
CA GLY A 79 2.82 -27.24 -4.27
C GLY A 79 2.22 -26.63 -3.00
N HIS A 80 2.91 -26.82 -1.91
CA HIS A 80 2.55 -26.36 -0.57
C HIS A 80 3.62 -25.41 -0.03
N LEU A 81 3.24 -24.26 0.54
CA LEU A 81 4.17 -23.32 1.17
C LEU A 81 4.05 -23.36 2.69
N LEU A 82 5.00 -23.97 3.35
CA LEU A 82 5.07 -24.08 4.80
C LEU A 82 6.20 -23.23 5.37
N LEU A 83 6.00 -22.70 6.57
CA LEU A 83 6.98 -21.85 7.24
C LEU A 83 7.70 -22.63 8.35
N THR A 84 9.02 -22.41 8.49
CA THR A 84 9.85 -23.00 9.53
C THR A 84 10.70 -21.98 10.27
N ALA A 85 11.18 -22.32 11.47
CA ALA A 85 12.25 -21.56 12.11
C ALA A 85 13.61 -21.98 11.52
N GLN A 86 14.63 -21.15 11.74
CA GLN A 86 15.97 -21.38 11.20
C GLN A 86 16.61 -22.69 11.71
N GLN A 87 16.41 -23.03 12.99
CA GLN A 87 17.14 -24.10 13.68
C GLN A 87 16.25 -25.28 14.14
N ALA A 88 14.93 -25.16 14.00
CA ALA A 88 13.99 -26.19 14.44
C ALA A 88 12.75 -26.21 13.57
N LEU A 89 12.29 -27.37 13.16
CA LEU A 89 11.02 -27.55 12.48
C LEU A 89 9.90 -27.57 13.52
N PRO A 90 8.91 -26.61 13.43
CA PRO A 90 7.77 -26.62 14.35
C PRO A 90 6.96 -27.92 14.23
N GLY A 91 6.45 -28.45 15.37
CA GLY A 91 5.73 -29.72 15.41
C GLY A 91 4.54 -29.77 14.46
N VAL A 92 3.72 -28.70 14.42
CA VAL A 92 2.57 -28.59 13.52
C VAL A 92 2.96 -28.67 12.04
N VAL A 93 4.13 -28.12 11.68
CA VAL A 93 4.65 -28.20 10.30
C VAL A 93 5.16 -29.60 10.00
N ALA A 94 5.83 -30.24 10.95
CA ALA A 94 6.26 -31.63 10.81
C ALA A 94 5.06 -32.60 10.66
N GLU A 95 3.97 -32.35 11.38
CA GLU A 95 2.72 -33.11 11.24
C GLU A 95 2.11 -32.87 9.84
N ARG A 96 2.07 -31.61 9.37
CA ARG A 96 1.55 -31.30 8.05
C ARG A 96 2.38 -31.94 6.92
N ILE A 97 3.71 -31.94 7.01
CA ILE A 97 4.59 -32.66 6.06
C ILE A 97 4.27 -34.15 6.04
N ALA A 98 4.06 -34.75 7.21
CA ALA A 98 3.69 -36.18 7.30
C ALA A 98 2.30 -36.47 6.70
N GLU A 99 1.31 -35.56 6.90
CA GLU A 99 -0.01 -35.67 6.27
C GLU A 99 0.07 -35.60 4.74
N LEU A 100 0.89 -34.69 4.22
CA LEU A 100 1.08 -34.49 2.79
C LEU A 100 1.88 -35.60 2.12
N ALA A 101 2.78 -36.26 2.87
CA ALA A 101 3.67 -37.29 2.35
C ALA A 101 4.30 -36.92 0.99
N PRO A 102 4.98 -35.74 0.87
CA PRO A 102 5.41 -35.21 -0.41
C PRO A 102 6.52 -36.05 -1.03
N SER A 103 6.58 -36.11 -2.36
CA SER A 103 7.69 -36.71 -3.10
C SER A 103 8.93 -35.81 -3.14
N GLU A 104 8.78 -34.51 -2.92
CA GLU A 104 9.88 -33.53 -2.91
C GLU A 104 9.68 -32.49 -1.80
N ILE A 105 10.77 -32.14 -1.12
CA ILE A 105 10.84 -31.01 -0.19
C ILE A 105 11.83 -30.00 -0.77
N VAL A 106 11.34 -28.81 -1.07
CA VAL A 106 12.13 -27.70 -1.61
C VAL A 106 12.46 -26.73 -0.49
N ILE A 107 13.73 -26.58 -0.18
CA ILE A 107 14.22 -25.64 0.83
C ILE A 107 14.47 -24.29 0.16
N VAL A 108 13.72 -23.26 0.57
CA VAL A 108 13.85 -21.89 0.05
C VAL A 108 14.80 -21.10 0.93
N GLY A 109 15.98 -20.82 0.40
CA GLY A 109 17.06 -20.12 1.09
C GLY A 109 18.26 -21.01 1.44
N SER A 110 19.36 -20.37 1.80
CA SER A 110 20.61 -21.02 2.17
C SER A 110 20.54 -21.68 3.55
N GLU A 111 21.61 -22.38 3.94
CA GLU A 111 21.75 -22.97 5.28
C GLU A 111 21.66 -21.90 6.40
N ALA A 112 22.07 -20.66 6.12
CA ALA A 112 21.91 -19.54 7.04
C ALA A 112 20.43 -19.10 7.24
N SER A 113 19.53 -19.48 6.32
CA SER A 113 18.09 -19.28 6.44
C SER A 113 17.40 -20.50 7.07
N ILE A 114 17.74 -21.72 6.64
CA ILE A 114 17.17 -22.97 7.12
C ILE A 114 18.30 -23.98 7.26
N SER A 115 18.60 -24.38 8.51
CA SER A 115 19.71 -25.30 8.81
C SER A 115 19.46 -26.70 8.28
N ASP A 116 20.53 -27.46 8.04
CA ASP A 116 20.45 -28.87 7.63
C ASP A 116 19.75 -29.76 8.69
N ALA A 117 19.81 -29.37 9.96
CA ALA A 117 19.04 -30.05 11.00
C ALA A 117 17.53 -29.98 10.78
N VAL A 118 17.02 -28.82 10.31
CA VAL A 118 15.60 -28.67 9.95
C VAL A 118 15.27 -29.47 8.71
N VAL A 119 16.16 -29.54 7.72
CA VAL A 119 15.97 -30.36 6.51
C VAL A 119 15.84 -31.84 6.91
N GLN A 120 16.72 -32.36 7.78
CA GLN A 120 16.63 -33.71 8.27
C GLN A 120 15.33 -33.99 9.03
N GLN A 121 14.84 -33.04 9.84
CA GLN A 121 13.55 -33.14 10.52
C GLN A 121 12.37 -33.17 9.53
N ALA A 122 12.44 -32.40 8.45
CA ALA A 122 11.41 -32.42 7.43
C ALA A 122 11.37 -33.72 6.63
N VAL A 123 12.54 -34.26 6.27
CA VAL A 123 12.65 -35.59 5.64
C VAL A 123 12.09 -36.67 6.56
N ALA A 124 12.49 -36.68 7.84
CA ALA A 124 11.95 -37.62 8.82
C ALA A 124 10.44 -37.49 9.02
N ALA A 125 9.88 -36.30 8.83
CA ALA A 125 8.43 -36.08 8.85
C ALA A 125 7.76 -36.73 7.62
N ALA A 126 8.31 -36.53 6.42
CA ALA A 126 7.82 -37.16 5.19
C ALA A 126 7.91 -38.71 5.27
N ASP A 127 9.01 -39.26 5.81
CA ASP A 127 9.17 -40.71 6.04
C ASP A 127 8.07 -41.25 6.98
N ARG A 128 7.72 -40.55 8.03
CA ARG A 128 6.59 -40.90 8.91
C ARG A 128 5.24 -40.92 8.18
N GLY A 129 5.07 -40.04 7.19
CA GLY A 129 3.91 -40.04 6.30
C GLY A 129 3.91 -41.15 5.25
N GLY A 130 5.00 -41.92 5.15
CA GLY A 130 5.14 -43.03 4.20
C GLY A 130 5.75 -42.62 2.85
N SER A 131 6.31 -41.44 2.71
CA SER A 131 6.99 -41.00 1.50
C SER A 131 8.52 -40.93 1.70
N ARG A 132 9.26 -41.09 0.59
CA ARG A 132 10.69 -40.81 0.52
C ARG A 132 10.90 -39.54 -0.29
N ALA A 133 10.86 -38.41 0.41
CA ALA A 133 10.97 -37.13 -0.25
C ALA A 133 12.41 -36.86 -0.77
N GLU A 134 12.53 -36.49 -2.02
CA GLU A 134 13.75 -35.85 -2.53
C GLU A 134 13.91 -34.46 -1.95
N VAL A 135 15.14 -34.00 -1.76
CA VAL A 135 15.41 -32.66 -1.23
C VAL A 135 16.12 -31.83 -2.26
N ALA A 136 15.50 -30.71 -2.63
CA ALA A 136 16.11 -29.64 -3.41
C ALA A 136 16.33 -28.41 -2.53
N ARG A 137 17.47 -27.72 -2.68
CA ARG A 137 17.71 -26.45 -2.01
C ARG A 137 17.85 -25.34 -3.04
N LEU A 138 16.99 -24.33 -2.94
CA LEU A 138 17.04 -23.09 -3.72
C LEU A 138 17.54 -21.97 -2.80
N GLY A 139 18.85 -21.87 -2.66
CA GLY A 139 19.48 -20.92 -1.76
C GLY A 139 20.75 -20.34 -2.38
N GLY A 140 20.69 -19.07 -2.79
CA GLY A 140 21.82 -18.33 -3.32
C GLY A 140 22.69 -17.69 -2.23
N ALA A 141 23.67 -16.91 -2.63
CA ALA A 141 24.52 -16.11 -1.73
C ALA A 141 23.71 -15.06 -0.95
N GLY A 142 22.58 -14.61 -1.52
CA GLY A 142 21.63 -13.71 -0.92
C GLY A 142 20.24 -13.86 -1.52
N ARG A 143 19.36 -12.95 -1.14
CA ARG A 143 17.94 -12.95 -1.55
C ARG A 143 17.75 -12.77 -3.06
N VAL A 144 18.63 -12.02 -3.71
CA VAL A 144 18.60 -11.81 -5.16
C VAL A 144 18.85 -13.13 -5.89
N GLU A 145 19.95 -13.79 -5.56
CA GLU A 145 20.31 -15.08 -6.16
C GLU A 145 19.29 -16.17 -5.83
N THR A 146 18.71 -16.15 -4.62
CA THR A 146 17.59 -17.05 -4.25
C THR A 146 16.38 -16.80 -5.15
N SER A 147 16.04 -15.53 -5.42
CA SER A 147 14.92 -15.20 -6.32
C SER A 147 15.17 -15.61 -7.76
N LEU A 148 16.41 -15.56 -8.24
CA LEU A 148 16.80 -16.05 -9.56
C LEU A 148 16.72 -17.59 -9.67
N LEU A 149 17.12 -18.33 -8.63
CA LEU A 149 16.95 -19.79 -8.58
C LEU A 149 15.47 -20.19 -8.61
N LEU A 150 14.59 -19.40 -7.98
CA LEU A 150 13.14 -19.60 -8.05
C LEU A 150 12.61 -19.29 -9.46
N LEU A 151 13.09 -18.23 -10.11
CA LEU A 151 12.78 -17.95 -11.52
C LEU A 151 13.21 -19.12 -12.44
N GLU A 152 14.45 -19.61 -12.32
CA GLU A 152 14.94 -20.77 -13.10
C GLU A 152 14.07 -22.02 -12.87
N ARG A 153 13.60 -22.23 -11.65
CA ARG A 153 12.70 -23.34 -11.34
C ARG A 153 11.33 -23.14 -11.99
N LEU A 154 10.78 -21.92 -11.94
CA LEU A 154 9.50 -21.58 -12.58
C LEU A 154 9.56 -21.82 -14.09
N GLU A 155 10.67 -21.48 -14.73
CA GLU A 155 10.89 -21.66 -16.18
C GLU A 155 10.89 -23.11 -16.63
N ARG A 156 11.06 -24.08 -15.72
CA ARG A 156 10.91 -25.50 -16.04
C ARG A 156 9.47 -25.89 -16.36
N SER A 157 8.50 -25.13 -15.86
CA SER A 157 7.07 -25.33 -16.12
C SER A 157 6.53 -24.51 -17.30
N GLY A 158 7.35 -23.62 -17.88
CA GLY A 158 7.00 -22.81 -19.05
C GLY A 158 7.80 -21.50 -19.12
N PRO A 159 7.74 -20.79 -20.23
CA PRO A 159 8.45 -19.52 -20.39
C PRO A 159 7.85 -18.44 -19.47
N VAL A 160 8.71 -17.66 -18.86
CA VAL A 160 8.35 -16.48 -18.05
C VAL A 160 8.59 -15.23 -18.89
N GLU A 161 7.53 -14.58 -19.34
CA GLU A 161 7.62 -13.39 -20.20
C GLU A 161 7.68 -12.09 -19.42
N GLU A 162 7.13 -12.08 -18.20
CA GLU A 162 7.08 -10.91 -17.33
C GLU A 162 7.66 -11.22 -15.94
N ILE A 163 8.44 -10.26 -15.42
CA ILE A 163 9.08 -10.34 -14.11
C ILE A 163 8.70 -9.13 -13.27
N TRP A 164 8.22 -9.37 -12.07
CA TRP A 164 8.06 -8.34 -11.05
C TRP A 164 9.39 -8.07 -10.36
N ILE A 165 9.80 -6.81 -10.34
CA ILE A 165 10.95 -6.34 -9.57
C ILE A 165 10.42 -5.72 -8.27
N ALA A 166 10.83 -6.27 -7.13
CA ALA A 166 10.34 -5.83 -5.83
C ALA A 166 11.47 -5.65 -4.82
N SER A 167 11.25 -4.82 -3.80
CA SER A 167 12.26 -4.59 -2.77
C SER A 167 12.57 -5.84 -1.96
N GLY A 168 13.83 -6.26 -1.94
CA GLY A 168 14.30 -7.34 -1.09
C GLY A 168 14.43 -6.94 0.40
N SER A 169 14.28 -5.67 0.74
CA SER A 169 14.38 -5.16 2.12
C SER A 169 13.04 -4.77 2.75
N LYS A 170 11.98 -4.64 1.95
CA LYS A 170 10.63 -4.28 2.37
C LYS A 170 9.64 -5.30 1.82
N PHE A 171 8.91 -5.96 2.70
CA PHE A 171 8.04 -7.09 2.33
C PHE A 171 6.72 -6.72 1.64
N PRO A 172 6.03 -5.60 1.93
CA PRO A 172 4.62 -5.45 1.57
C PRO A 172 4.37 -5.52 0.06
N ASP A 173 5.12 -4.76 -0.72
CA ASP A 173 4.95 -4.66 -2.16
C ASP A 173 5.29 -5.99 -2.85
N ALA A 174 6.36 -6.66 -2.39
CA ALA A 174 6.79 -7.96 -2.91
C ALA A 174 5.78 -9.09 -2.66
N LEU A 175 5.10 -9.09 -1.50
CA LEU A 175 4.09 -10.09 -1.18
C LEU A 175 2.89 -10.02 -2.10
N VAL A 176 2.39 -8.79 -2.36
CA VAL A 176 1.27 -8.60 -3.27
C VAL A 176 1.69 -8.90 -4.71
N ALA A 177 2.87 -8.46 -5.13
CA ALA A 177 3.42 -8.80 -6.45
C ALA A 177 3.53 -10.32 -6.63
N ALA A 178 3.99 -11.06 -5.62
CA ALA A 178 4.10 -12.53 -5.69
C ALA A 178 2.74 -13.22 -5.84
N SER A 179 1.69 -12.69 -5.22
CA SER A 179 0.32 -13.22 -5.37
C SER A 179 -0.21 -13.07 -6.80
N VAL A 180 0.02 -11.92 -7.42
CA VAL A 180 -0.36 -11.66 -8.82
C VAL A 180 0.52 -12.45 -9.78
N ALA A 181 1.84 -12.41 -9.57
CA ALA A 181 2.82 -13.12 -10.40
C ALA A 181 2.52 -14.62 -10.50
N GLY A 182 2.18 -15.26 -9.38
CA GLY A 182 1.91 -16.70 -9.36
C GLY A 182 0.69 -17.10 -10.19
N ARG A 183 -0.32 -16.24 -10.27
CA ARG A 183 -1.48 -16.50 -11.08
C ARG A 183 -1.19 -16.42 -12.59
N HIS A 184 -0.35 -15.49 -13.00
CA HIS A 184 -0.07 -15.21 -14.41
C HIS A 184 1.19 -15.91 -14.94
N HIS A 185 1.75 -16.87 -14.21
CA HIS A 185 3.01 -17.53 -14.54
C HIS A 185 4.15 -16.53 -14.75
N GLN A 186 4.19 -15.50 -13.88
CA GLN A 186 5.22 -14.48 -13.81
C GLN A 186 6.14 -14.75 -12.62
N ALA A 187 7.34 -14.18 -12.61
CA ALA A 187 8.27 -14.34 -11.50
C ALA A 187 8.37 -13.07 -10.65
N VAL A 188 8.93 -13.21 -9.44
CA VAL A 188 9.37 -12.07 -8.62
C VAL A 188 10.88 -12.17 -8.44
N VAL A 189 11.60 -11.15 -8.90
CA VAL A 189 13.03 -10.96 -8.68
C VAL A 189 13.24 -9.81 -7.72
N LEU A 190 14.10 -10.01 -6.72
CA LEU A 190 14.28 -9.03 -5.67
C LEU A 190 15.39 -8.02 -6.01
N ASP A 191 15.12 -6.75 -5.71
CA ASP A 191 16.12 -5.71 -5.66
C ASP A 191 16.98 -5.85 -4.40
N HIS A 192 18.28 -5.61 -4.54
CA HIS A 192 19.22 -5.66 -3.41
C HIS A 192 19.06 -4.48 -2.45
N HIS A 193 18.40 -3.42 -2.87
CA HIS A 193 18.23 -2.15 -2.13
C HIS A 193 19.57 -1.62 -1.58
N GLY A 194 20.52 -1.42 -2.46
CA GLY A 194 21.79 -0.79 -2.11
C GLY A 194 21.71 0.74 -2.22
N SER A 195 22.29 1.43 -1.26
CA SER A 195 22.35 2.90 -1.25
C SER A 195 23.49 3.47 -2.09
N THR A 196 24.29 2.65 -2.75
CA THR A 196 25.46 3.07 -3.52
C THR A 196 25.35 2.70 -4.99
N PRO A 197 25.87 3.54 -5.92
CA PRO A 197 25.90 3.23 -7.34
C PRO A 197 26.61 1.89 -7.65
N ALA A 198 27.67 1.56 -6.94
CA ALA A 198 28.40 0.29 -7.14
C ALA A 198 27.55 -0.94 -6.79
N ALA A 199 26.70 -0.85 -5.77
CA ALA A 199 25.79 -1.92 -5.40
C ALA A 199 24.68 -2.09 -6.46
N ALA A 200 24.16 -0.98 -7.01
CA ALA A 200 23.18 -1.01 -8.09
C ALA A 200 23.77 -1.64 -9.37
N GLU A 201 25.00 -1.29 -9.74
CA GLU A 201 25.69 -1.88 -10.89
C GLU A 201 25.93 -3.38 -10.69
N ALA A 202 26.35 -3.82 -9.51
CA ALA A 202 26.54 -5.23 -9.19
C ALA A 202 25.23 -6.02 -9.28
N TRP A 203 24.14 -5.46 -8.77
CA TRP A 203 22.82 -6.06 -8.90
C TRP A 203 22.36 -6.15 -10.37
N LEU A 204 22.46 -5.06 -11.14
CA LEU A 204 22.14 -5.06 -12.56
C LEU A 204 22.94 -6.10 -13.33
N ALA A 205 24.22 -6.25 -13.05
CA ALA A 205 25.05 -7.29 -13.65
C ALA A 205 24.56 -8.71 -13.29
N THR A 206 24.06 -8.90 -12.06
CA THR A 206 23.53 -10.18 -11.60
C THR A 206 22.21 -10.56 -12.29
N VAL A 207 21.32 -9.59 -12.51
CA VAL A 207 19.99 -9.85 -13.08
C VAL A 207 19.93 -9.70 -14.60
N ALA A 208 20.93 -9.12 -15.24
CA ALA A 208 20.91 -8.72 -16.66
C ALA A 208 20.42 -9.82 -17.60
N SER A 209 21.00 -11.01 -17.53
CA SER A 209 20.61 -12.15 -18.40
C SER A 209 19.18 -12.65 -18.15
N SER A 210 18.67 -12.43 -16.95
CA SER A 210 17.32 -12.86 -16.57
C SER A 210 16.24 -11.85 -16.97
N VAL A 211 16.60 -10.58 -17.18
CA VAL A 211 15.64 -9.51 -17.51
C VAL A 211 15.68 -9.08 -18.97
N GLU A 212 16.73 -9.45 -19.70
CA GLU A 212 16.90 -9.13 -21.12
C GLU A 212 15.72 -9.66 -21.96
N GLY A 213 15.11 -8.79 -22.74
CA GLY A 213 13.99 -9.11 -23.63
C GLY A 213 12.64 -9.36 -22.94
N ARG A 214 12.56 -9.21 -21.61
CA ARG A 214 11.33 -9.44 -20.83
C ARG A 214 10.63 -8.15 -20.44
N HIS A 215 9.33 -8.25 -20.21
CA HIS A 215 8.55 -7.18 -19.59
C HIS A 215 8.79 -7.15 -18.09
N LEU A 216 9.03 -5.95 -17.56
CA LEU A 216 9.29 -5.78 -16.13
C LEU A 216 8.22 -4.90 -15.48
N SER A 217 7.68 -5.38 -14.37
CA SER A 217 6.72 -4.69 -13.53
C SER A 217 7.35 -4.39 -12.17
N ILE A 218 7.60 -3.11 -11.86
CA ILE A 218 8.18 -2.70 -10.58
C ILE A 218 7.08 -2.56 -9.54
N ALA A 219 7.18 -3.31 -8.45
CA ALA A 219 6.29 -3.21 -7.30
C ALA A 219 6.81 -2.19 -6.28
N GLY A 220 6.09 -1.08 -6.15
CA GLY A 220 6.40 -0.02 -5.21
C GLY A 220 7.06 1.22 -5.81
N GLY A 221 7.05 2.30 -5.00
CA GLY A 221 7.62 3.59 -5.36
C GLY A 221 9.15 3.61 -5.33
N GLU A 222 9.72 4.77 -5.65
CA GLU A 222 11.18 4.98 -5.63
C GLU A 222 11.87 4.64 -4.29
N PRO A 223 11.23 4.81 -3.12
CA PRO A 223 11.81 4.34 -1.87
C PRO A 223 11.91 2.81 -1.75
N SER A 224 11.22 2.04 -2.60
CA SER A 224 11.28 0.57 -2.65
C SER A 224 12.26 0.08 -3.73
N VAL A 225 12.14 0.59 -4.95
CA VAL A 225 13.05 0.34 -6.08
C VAL A 225 13.36 1.70 -6.72
N SER A 226 14.62 2.12 -6.74
CA SER A 226 14.98 3.47 -7.14
C SER A 226 14.69 3.76 -8.63
N ALA A 227 14.58 5.05 -8.98
CA ALA A 227 14.48 5.46 -10.39
C ALA A 227 15.76 5.10 -11.17
N ALA A 228 16.93 5.12 -10.51
CA ALA A 228 18.18 4.73 -11.14
C ALA A 228 18.23 3.25 -11.47
N ASP A 229 17.68 2.37 -10.60
CA ASP A 229 17.58 0.94 -10.86
C ASP A 229 16.61 0.66 -12.00
N ALA A 230 15.46 1.35 -12.06
CA ALA A 230 14.50 1.24 -13.16
C ALA A 230 15.15 1.59 -14.51
N LEU A 231 15.86 2.73 -14.60
CA LEU A 231 16.63 3.11 -15.79
C LEU A 231 17.76 2.12 -16.09
N GLY A 232 18.33 1.52 -15.05
CA GLY A 232 19.35 0.48 -15.19
C GLY A 232 18.79 -0.77 -15.88
N LEU A 233 17.58 -1.20 -15.51
CA LEU A 233 16.91 -2.34 -16.12
C LEU A 233 16.61 -2.12 -17.62
N GLU A 234 16.21 -0.93 -18.01
CA GLU A 234 16.06 -0.57 -19.44
C GLU A 234 17.39 -0.66 -20.18
N ARG A 235 18.49 -0.21 -19.57
CA ARG A 235 19.84 -0.25 -20.17
C ARG A 235 20.38 -1.67 -20.35
N VAL A 236 20.00 -2.62 -19.49
CA VAL A 236 20.42 -4.03 -19.62
C VAL A 236 19.49 -4.84 -20.52
N GLY A 237 18.60 -4.18 -21.27
CA GLY A 237 17.84 -4.79 -22.35
C GLY A 237 16.45 -5.29 -22.01
N ALA A 238 15.83 -4.83 -20.93
CA ALA A 238 14.41 -5.11 -20.68
C ALA A 238 13.53 -4.61 -21.85
N ALA A 239 12.54 -5.40 -22.25
CA ALA A 239 11.63 -5.04 -23.35
C ALA A 239 10.72 -3.85 -22.96
N SER A 240 10.31 -3.78 -21.71
CA SER A 240 9.61 -2.64 -21.12
C SER A 240 9.77 -2.63 -19.60
N VAL A 241 9.62 -1.46 -18.99
CA VAL A 241 9.62 -1.30 -17.53
C VAL A 241 8.39 -0.48 -17.15
N ALA A 242 7.45 -1.08 -16.42
CA ALA A 242 6.28 -0.42 -15.84
C ALA A 242 6.41 -0.33 -14.32
N ARG A 243 5.80 0.66 -13.68
CA ARG A 243 5.84 0.80 -12.21
C ARG A 243 4.42 0.84 -11.65
N PHE A 244 4.17 -0.01 -10.66
CA PHE A 244 2.95 -0.07 -9.88
C PHE A 244 3.24 0.44 -8.46
N ALA A 245 2.87 1.68 -8.19
CA ALA A 245 3.21 2.36 -6.95
C ALA A 245 2.06 3.23 -6.48
N GLY A 246 1.73 3.08 -5.22
CA GLY A 246 0.86 3.98 -4.49
C GLY A 246 1.64 4.83 -3.48
N ARG A 247 0.95 5.64 -2.71
CA ARG A 247 1.52 6.49 -1.66
C ARG A 247 2.01 5.71 -0.45
N ASP A 248 1.42 4.55 -0.23
CA ASP A 248 1.79 3.61 0.82
C ASP A 248 1.59 2.17 0.35
N ARG A 249 1.89 1.21 1.21
CA ARG A 249 1.77 -0.22 0.94
C ARG A 249 0.35 -0.68 0.59
N TYR A 250 -0.67 -0.01 1.11
CA TYR A 250 -2.07 -0.36 0.87
C TYR A 250 -2.52 0.11 -0.51
N ASP A 251 -2.11 1.31 -0.87
CA ASP A 251 -2.36 1.88 -2.18
C ASP A 251 -1.52 1.18 -3.26
N THR A 252 -0.27 0.83 -2.97
CA THR A 252 0.57 -0.01 -3.84
C THR A 252 -0.09 -1.39 -4.06
N ALA A 253 -0.64 -2.01 -3.01
CA ALA A 253 -1.36 -3.28 -3.15
C ALA A 253 -2.56 -3.16 -4.09
N ARG A 254 -3.27 -2.03 -4.06
CA ARG A 254 -4.37 -1.74 -4.99
C ARG A 254 -3.87 -1.61 -6.44
N GLU A 255 -2.78 -0.86 -6.66
CA GLU A 255 -2.21 -0.69 -8.00
C GLU A 255 -1.73 -2.03 -8.58
N ILE A 256 -1.04 -2.84 -7.78
CA ILE A 256 -0.58 -4.18 -8.20
C ILE A 256 -1.78 -5.07 -8.55
N ASN A 257 -2.82 -5.08 -7.71
CA ASN A 257 -4.04 -5.86 -7.99
C ASN A 257 -4.89 -5.28 -9.13
N ALA A 258 -4.55 -4.13 -9.71
CA ALA A 258 -5.23 -3.62 -10.90
C ALA A 258 -5.08 -4.55 -12.10
N ALA A 259 -4.05 -5.40 -12.14
CA ALA A 259 -3.92 -6.48 -13.12
C ALA A 259 -5.07 -7.51 -13.07
N TRP A 260 -5.88 -7.48 -12.00
CA TRP A 260 -7.09 -8.31 -11.82
C TRP A 260 -8.37 -7.54 -12.19
N SER A 261 -8.25 -6.36 -12.80
CA SER A 261 -9.37 -5.43 -13.00
C SER A 261 -10.56 -5.99 -13.76
N ASP A 262 -10.33 -6.94 -14.65
CA ASP A 262 -11.38 -7.50 -15.52
C ASP A 262 -11.90 -8.86 -15.06
N GLU A 263 -11.40 -9.38 -13.92
CA GLU A 263 -11.74 -10.70 -13.43
C GLU A 263 -12.61 -10.63 -12.19
N GLN A 264 -13.74 -11.31 -12.24
CA GLN A 264 -14.59 -11.53 -11.07
C GLN A 264 -13.88 -12.50 -10.11
N SER A 265 -13.96 -12.21 -8.83
CA SER A 265 -13.44 -13.09 -7.78
C SER A 265 -14.43 -13.14 -6.62
N PRO A 266 -15.01 -14.30 -6.32
CA PRO A 266 -15.95 -14.42 -5.20
C PRO A 266 -15.27 -14.30 -3.83
N VAL A 267 -13.94 -14.33 -3.78
CA VAL A 267 -13.17 -14.26 -2.54
C VAL A 267 -12.09 -13.20 -2.64
N MET A 268 -11.96 -12.40 -1.57
CA MET A 268 -10.86 -11.47 -1.35
C MET A 268 -10.06 -11.90 -0.11
N LEU A 269 -8.74 -11.93 -0.21
CA LEU A 269 -7.86 -12.18 0.93
C LEU A 269 -7.41 -10.85 1.55
N LEU A 270 -7.44 -10.76 2.87
CA LEU A 270 -6.91 -9.61 3.62
C LEU A 270 -5.77 -10.06 4.55
N ALA A 271 -4.62 -9.43 4.41
CA ALA A 271 -3.48 -9.62 5.31
C ALA A 271 -3.08 -8.29 5.95
N THR A 272 -2.45 -8.35 7.13
CA THR A 272 -1.87 -7.14 7.72
C THR A 272 -0.73 -6.60 6.86
N GLY A 273 -0.71 -5.28 6.64
CA GLY A 273 0.43 -4.61 6.03
C GLY A 273 1.57 -4.29 7.02
N GLN A 274 1.47 -4.69 8.28
CA GLN A 274 2.42 -4.34 9.34
C GLN A 274 3.44 -5.44 9.65
N ASP A 275 3.08 -6.72 9.42
CA ASP A 275 3.97 -7.88 9.57
C ASP A 275 3.76 -8.84 8.40
N PHE A 276 4.72 -9.72 8.15
CA PHE A 276 4.80 -10.50 6.91
C PHE A 276 4.32 -11.96 6.99
N PRO A 277 4.35 -12.66 8.13
CA PRO A 277 4.26 -14.13 8.13
C PRO A 277 2.95 -14.67 7.56
N ASP A 278 1.83 -14.07 7.98
CA ASP A 278 0.50 -14.50 7.54
C ASP A 278 0.28 -14.20 6.05
N ALA A 279 0.75 -13.05 5.58
CA ALA A 279 0.69 -12.67 4.17
C ALA A 279 1.59 -13.54 3.28
N LEU A 280 2.70 -14.06 3.82
CA LEU A 280 3.66 -14.87 3.08
C LEU A 280 3.04 -16.22 2.62
N ALA A 281 2.37 -16.93 3.52
CA ALA A 281 1.59 -18.12 3.16
C ALA A 281 0.38 -17.75 2.28
N GLY A 282 -0.26 -16.61 2.56
CA GLY A 282 -1.40 -16.10 1.81
C GLY A 282 -1.11 -15.77 0.36
N ALA A 283 0.12 -15.41 0.00
CA ALA A 283 0.50 -15.14 -1.38
C ALA A 283 0.37 -16.38 -2.27
N ALA A 284 0.75 -17.56 -1.78
CA ALA A 284 0.56 -18.82 -2.50
C ALA A 284 -0.93 -19.20 -2.61
N LEU A 285 -1.70 -19.05 -1.52
CA LEU A 285 -3.15 -19.24 -1.56
C LEU A 285 -3.82 -18.32 -2.59
N SER A 286 -3.46 -17.03 -2.59
CA SER A 286 -3.95 -16.04 -3.55
C SER A 286 -3.68 -16.47 -5.00
N ALA A 287 -2.44 -16.88 -5.28
CA ALA A 287 -2.02 -17.33 -6.61
C ALA A 287 -2.82 -18.54 -7.10
N MET A 288 -3.05 -19.53 -6.22
CA MET A 288 -3.72 -20.79 -6.58
C MET A 288 -5.24 -20.72 -6.61
N SER A 289 -5.85 -19.80 -5.84
CA SER A 289 -7.31 -19.72 -5.67
C SER A 289 -8.01 -18.65 -6.51
N ASN A 290 -7.27 -17.89 -7.30
CA ASN A 290 -7.81 -16.72 -8.02
C ASN A 290 -8.43 -15.66 -7.08
N ALA A 291 -7.97 -15.58 -5.84
CA ALA A 291 -8.45 -14.64 -4.85
C ALA A 291 -7.42 -13.52 -4.65
N PRO A 292 -7.69 -12.28 -5.05
CA PRO A 292 -6.74 -11.18 -4.89
C PRO A 292 -6.44 -10.95 -3.41
N MET A 293 -5.15 -10.73 -3.10
CA MET A 293 -4.69 -10.43 -1.76
C MET A 293 -4.43 -8.94 -1.60
N PHE A 294 -5.15 -8.33 -0.66
CA PHE A 294 -4.96 -6.93 -0.28
C PHE A 294 -4.34 -6.82 1.10
N LEU A 295 -3.67 -5.70 1.33
CA LEU A 295 -3.15 -5.35 2.65
C LEU A 295 -4.12 -4.41 3.37
N THR A 296 -4.24 -4.59 4.69
CA THR A 296 -5.04 -3.72 5.54
C THR A 296 -4.28 -3.33 6.81
N PRO A 297 -4.52 -2.15 7.39
CA PRO A 297 -4.17 -1.89 8.78
C PRO A 297 -4.89 -2.86 9.71
N ASN A 298 -4.40 -3.03 10.94
CA ASN A 298 -5.05 -3.91 11.90
C ASN A 298 -6.54 -3.54 12.12
N GLY A 299 -6.84 -2.26 12.26
CA GLY A 299 -8.20 -1.77 12.50
C GLY A 299 -8.83 -1.08 11.30
N CYS A 300 -10.07 -0.65 11.47
CA CYS A 300 -10.75 0.20 10.50
C CYS A 300 -9.91 1.45 10.18
N HIS A 301 -9.79 1.77 8.90
CA HIS A 301 -9.06 2.95 8.43
C HIS A 301 -9.92 3.75 7.44
N ALA A 302 -10.06 5.05 7.70
CA ALA A 302 -10.99 5.92 7.01
C ALA A 302 -10.84 5.99 5.48
N ALA A 303 -9.68 5.70 4.95
CA ALA A 303 -9.43 5.70 3.51
C ALA A 303 -9.26 4.29 2.93
N ILE A 304 -8.63 3.38 3.67
CA ILE A 304 -8.35 2.03 3.18
C ILE A 304 -9.60 1.17 3.20
N THR A 305 -10.39 1.22 4.27
CA THR A 305 -11.61 0.41 4.38
C THR A 305 -12.62 0.71 3.28
N PRO A 306 -12.97 1.97 2.95
CA PRO A 306 -13.81 2.27 1.78
C PRO A 306 -13.20 1.78 0.47
N MET A 307 -11.91 2.00 0.25
CA MET A 307 -11.20 1.55 -0.97
C MET A 307 -11.29 0.03 -1.14
N LEU A 308 -11.09 -0.74 -0.06
CA LEU A 308 -11.20 -2.20 -0.10
C LEU A 308 -12.64 -2.63 -0.37
N ARG A 309 -13.62 -1.94 0.21
CA ARG A 309 -15.04 -2.19 -0.03
C ARG A 309 -15.43 -1.94 -1.48
N ASP A 310 -15.08 -0.77 -2.02
CA ASP A 310 -15.33 -0.43 -3.43
C ASP A 310 -14.69 -1.46 -4.36
N ARG A 311 -13.49 -1.94 -4.02
CA ARG A 311 -12.81 -2.96 -4.81
C ARG A 311 -13.48 -4.33 -4.69
N ALA A 312 -13.95 -4.72 -3.51
CA ALA A 312 -14.72 -5.95 -3.30
C ALA A 312 -16.00 -5.94 -4.12
N ASP A 313 -16.74 -4.81 -4.13
CA ASP A 313 -17.95 -4.63 -4.93
C ASP A 313 -17.66 -4.74 -6.44
N GLN A 314 -16.56 -4.13 -6.93
CA GLN A 314 -16.13 -4.21 -8.34
C GLN A 314 -15.78 -5.63 -8.77
N LEU A 315 -15.17 -6.42 -7.90
CA LEU A 315 -14.75 -7.80 -8.16
C LEU A 315 -15.90 -8.81 -8.00
N GLY A 316 -17.05 -8.39 -7.47
CA GLY A 316 -18.15 -9.29 -7.15
C GLY A 316 -17.82 -10.24 -5.98
N VAL A 317 -17.09 -9.73 -4.98
CA VAL A 317 -16.68 -10.50 -3.80
C VAL A 317 -17.90 -10.89 -2.98
N GLU A 318 -18.02 -12.15 -2.64
CA GLU A 318 -19.05 -12.72 -1.76
C GLU A 318 -18.47 -12.93 -0.35
N ALA A 319 -17.19 -13.30 -0.25
CA ALA A 319 -16.52 -13.58 1.01
C ALA A 319 -15.16 -12.88 1.12
N VAL A 320 -14.86 -12.40 2.32
CA VAL A 320 -13.56 -11.83 2.70
C VAL A 320 -12.87 -12.76 3.68
N VAL A 321 -11.66 -13.19 3.35
CA VAL A 321 -10.87 -14.12 4.17
C VAL A 321 -9.68 -13.39 4.78
N GLY A 322 -9.67 -13.22 6.10
CA GLY A 322 -8.54 -12.66 6.85
C GLY A 322 -7.45 -13.69 7.09
N LEU A 323 -6.21 -13.29 6.86
CA LEU A 323 -5.02 -14.08 7.15
C LEU A 323 -4.42 -13.64 8.48
N GLY A 324 -4.39 -14.55 9.44
CA GLY A 324 -3.96 -14.28 10.81
C GLY A 324 -5.08 -13.88 11.77
N SER A 325 -4.74 -13.66 13.03
CA SER A 325 -5.68 -13.43 14.11
C SER A 325 -6.34 -12.04 14.08
N SER A 326 -7.34 -11.83 14.93
CA SER A 326 -7.95 -10.51 15.14
C SER A 326 -6.96 -9.45 15.66
N ALA A 327 -5.80 -9.88 16.18
CA ALA A 327 -4.71 -8.98 16.56
C ALA A 327 -3.96 -8.41 15.33
N THR A 328 -4.00 -9.08 14.18
CA THR A 328 -3.36 -8.65 12.93
C THR A 328 -4.35 -8.05 11.93
N VAL A 329 -5.55 -8.61 11.81
CA VAL A 329 -6.68 -8.09 11.02
C VAL A 329 -7.91 -8.10 11.91
N SER A 330 -8.34 -6.95 12.43
CA SER A 330 -9.50 -6.88 13.32
C SER A 330 -10.79 -7.33 12.61
N ASP A 331 -11.80 -7.72 13.39
CA ASP A 331 -13.09 -8.14 12.82
C ASP A 331 -13.78 -7.03 12.03
N ALA A 332 -13.64 -5.78 12.45
CA ALA A 332 -14.17 -4.64 11.72
C ALA A 332 -13.46 -4.43 10.37
N ALA A 333 -12.13 -4.62 10.33
CA ALA A 333 -11.37 -4.58 9.08
C ALA A 333 -11.74 -5.76 8.17
N LEU A 334 -11.90 -6.96 8.73
CA LEU A 334 -12.27 -8.16 8.00
C LEU A 334 -13.66 -8.06 7.35
N ARG A 335 -14.62 -7.45 8.04
CA ARG A 335 -15.98 -7.23 7.50
C ARG A 335 -16.10 -5.98 6.64
N LEU A 336 -14.99 -5.28 6.40
CA LEU A 336 -14.96 -3.99 5.69
C LEU A 336 -15.99 -2.99 6.25
N GLU A 337 -16.19 -3.00 7.58
CA GLU A 337 -17.16 -2.15 8.25
C GLU A 337 -16.77 -0.67 8.16
N PRO A 338 -17.73 0.24 7.92
CA PRO A 338 -17.46 1.66 7.95
C PRO A 338 -16.84 2.11 9.27
N CYS A 339 -15.89 3.01 9.22
CA CYS A 339 -15.25 3.51 10.42
C CYS A 339 -16.19 4.37 11.26
N THR A 340 -16.38 4.02 12.52
CA THR A 340 -17.17 4.78 13.50
C THR A 340 -16.37 5.87 14.20
N THR A 341 -15.09 6.05 13.86
CA THR A 341 -14.22 7.06 14.45
C THR A 341 -14.64 8.48 14.06
N SER A 342 -14.39 9.44 14.97
CA SER A 342 -14.69 10.86 14.71
C SER A 342 -13.93 11.38 13.48
N LEU A 343 -14.47 12.41 12.82
CA LEU A 343 -13.81 13.05 11.66
C LEU A 343 -12.35 13.43 11.97
N ARG A 344 -12.06 13.92 13.16
CA ARG A 344 -10.69 14.27 13.59
C ARG A 344 -9.77 13.06 13.69
N GLN A 345 -10.27 11.94 14.21
CA GLN A 345 -9.50 10.69 14.25
C GLN A 345 -9.24 10.14 12.84
N GLN A 346 -10.21 10.24 11.96
CA GLN A 346 -10.05 9.84 10.55
C GLN A 346 -9.02 10.72 9.84
N ILE A 347 -9.05 12.04 10.06
CA ILE A 347 -8.03 12.97 9.55
C ILE A 347 -6.63 12.60 10.07
N ALA A 348 -6.51 12.29 11.37
CA ALA A 348 -5.25 11.88 11.96
C ALA A 348 -4.70 10.57 11.35
N GLN A 349 -5.57 9.62 11.06
CA GLN A 349 -5.20 8.36 10.41
C GLN A 349 -4.71 8.57 8.97
N VAL A 350 -5.41 9.40 8.20
CA VAL A 350 -5.14 9.60 6.76
C VAL A 350 -3.95 10.54 6.52
N TYR A 351 -3.89 11.65 7.24
CA TYR A 351 -2.94 12.74 6.98
C TYR A 351 -1.86 12.86 8.06
N GLY A 352 -1.94 12.05 9.12
CA GLY A 352 -1.05 12.11 10.27
C GLY A 352 -1.44 13.17 11.28
N ALA A 353 -0.97 13.01 12.53
CA ALA A 353 -1.10 13.98 13.58
C ALA A 353 0.27 14.29 14.20
N PHE A 354 0.49 15.52 14.60
CA PHE A 354 1.71 15.96 15.26
C PHE A 354 1.46 17.23 16.12
N PRO A 355 2.32 17.47 17.13
CA PRO A 355 2.23 18.69 17.93
C PRO A 355 2.46 19.95 17.09
N ALA A 356 1.67 20.98 17.32
CA ALA A 356 1.84 22.27 16.66
C ALA A 356 3.23 22.87 16.93
N GLN A 357 3.81 23.47 15.90
CA GLN A 357 5.11 24.15 15.94
C GLN A 357 4.90 25.65 15.74
N GLN A 358 5.55 26.44 16.56
CA GLN A 358 5.52 27.91 16.46
C GLN A 358 6.88 28.43 15.99
N HIS A 359 6.87 29.28 14.98
CA HIS A 359 8.06 29.90 14.43
C HIS A 359 7.83 31.41 14.28
N SER A 360 8.86 32.22 14.49
CA SER A 360 8.81 33.65 14.30
C SER A 360 10.13 34.20 13.75
N GLY A 361 10.06 35.34 13.12
CA GLY A 361 11.23 35.98 12.57
C GLY A 361 10.95 37.34 11.94
N THR A 362 11.98 37.90 11.35
CA THR A 362 11.92 39.15 10.58
C THR A 362 12.72 38.96 9.28
N GLY A 363 12.18 39.44 8.17
CA GLY A 363 12.81 39.29 6.86
C GLY A 363 12.78 37.86 6.31
N PRO A 364 13.42 37.63 5.14
CA PRO A 364 13.49 36.32 4.52
C PRO A 364 14.22 35.27 5.39
N ARG A 365 13.65 34.07 5.51
CA ARG A 365 14.24 33.01 6.33
C ARG A 365 13.83 31.61 5.90
N VAL A 366 14.73 30.65 6.08
CA VAL A 366 14.44 29.20 5.98
C VAL A 366 14.29 28.64 7.38
N ILE A 367 13.20 27.91 7.61
CA ILE A 367 12.81 27.30 8.87
C ILE A 367 12.95 25.77 8.71
N ASP A 368 13.68 25.12 9.61
CA ASP A 368 13.72 23.67 9.71
C ASP A 368 12.53 23.19 10.56
N LEU A 369 11.68 22.34 10.00
CA LEU A 369 10.54 21.74 10.66
C LEU A 369 10.91 20.61 11.62
N GLY A 370 12.20 20.23 11.70
CA GLY A 370 12.68 19.15 12.56
C GLY A 370 12.24 17.74 12.12
N ARG A 371 11.28 17.65 11.23
CA ARG A 371 10.69 16.41 10.66
C ARG A 371 10.19 16.65 9.25
N SER A 372 10.00 15.58 8.50
CA SER A 372 9.34 15.64 7.20
C SER A 372 7.82 15.64 7.37
N ILE A 373 7.13 16.59 6.73
CA ILE A 373 5.67 16.79 6.83
C ILE A 373 5.06 16.80 5.43
N SER A 374 4.13 15.89 5.17
CA SER A 374 3.42 15.83 3.89
C SER A 374 2.16 16.69 3.88
N TYR A 375 1.46 16.79 5.02
CA TYR A 375 0.18 17.48 5.12
C TYR A 375 0.12 18.31 6.40
N ALA A 376 -0.18 19.60 6.28
CA ALA A 376 -0.32 20.50 7.43
C ALA A 376 -1.15 21.74 7.09
N GLN A 377 -1.61 22.41 8.14
CA GLN A 377 -2.01 23.80 8.10
C GLN A 377 -0.79 24.68 8.43
N VAL A 378 -0.52 25.68 7.62
CA VAL A 378 0.46 26.72 7.91
C VAL A 378 -0.30 28.03 8.11
N ILE A 379 -0.44 28.43 9.36
CA ILE A 379 -1.13 29.65 9.76
C ILE A 379 -0.09 30.75 9.85
N ALA A 380 -0.22 31.75 8.98
CA ALA A 380 0.73 32.84 8.87
C ALA A 380 0.12 34.18 9.30
N ARG A 381 0.93 34.96 10.01
CA ARG A 381 0.70 36.38 10.25
C ARG A 381 1.98 37.13 9.94
N ILE A 382 1.93 37.99 8.96
CA ILE A 382 3.09 38.71 8.43
C ILE A 382 2.75 40.19 8.38
N GLU A 383 3.52 40.98 9.09
CA GLU A 383 3.37 42.44 9.16
C GLU A 383 4.39 43.09 8.24
N GLY A 384 4.19 44.38 7.92
CA GLY A 384 5.08 45.16 7.06
C GLY A 384 4.44 45.53 5.73
N SER A 385 5.23 45.56 4.67
CA SER A 385 4.79 45.94 3.31
C SER A 385 5.48 45.06 2.25
N GLY A 386 4.94 45.07 1.01
CA GLY A 386 5.51 44.30 -0.09
C GLY A 386 4.95 42.90 -0.25
N SER A 387 5.52 42.17 -1.18
CA SER A 387 5.13 40.78 -1.48
C SER A 387 5.55 39.82 -0.38
N VAL A 388 4.73 38.80 -0.17
CA VAL A 388 4.95 37.72 0.78
C VAL A 388 4.81 36.40 0.05
N PHE A 389 5.75 35.47 0.28
CA PHE A 389 5.64 34.09 -0.18
C PHE A 389 6.08 33.12 0.91
N ILE A 390 5.41 31.97 0.97
CA ILE A 390 5.76 30.83 1.83
C ILE A 390 5.93 29.62 0.92
N HIS A 391 7.17 29.11 0.86
CA HIS A 391 7.53 27.98 0.03
C HIS A 391 7.80 26.74 0.90
N ALA A 392 7.33 25.59 0.43
CA ALA A 392 7.69 24.29 0.96
C ALA A 392 8.95 23.78 0.23
N LEU A 393 9.91 23.26 0.98
CA LEU A 393 11.17 22.71 0.46
C LEU A 393 11.35 21.29 0.99
N ASP A 394 11.98 20.45 0.17
CA ASP A 394 12.36 19.07 0.56
C ASP A 394 13.57 19.05 1.52
N ARG A 395 14.08 17.84 1.82
CA ARG A 395 15.22 17.65 2.70
C ARG A 395 16.53 18.22 2.13
N ASP A 396 16.63 18.32 0.80
CA ASP A 396 17.80 18.84 0.08
C ASP A 396 17.65 20.33 -0.26
N ARG A 397 16.59 20.97 0.29
CA ARG A 397 16.18 22.35 0.05
C ARG A 397 15.72 22.65 -1.39
N GLY A 398 15.36 21.61 -2.15
CA GLY A 398 14.67 21.74 -3.42
C GLY A 398 13.27 22.31 -3.22
N HIS A 399 12.82 23.15 -4.14
CA HIS A 399 11.51 23.74 -4.10
C HIS A 399 10.43 22.70 -4.43
N LEU A 400 9.47 22.51 -3.52
CA LEU A 400 8.33 21.61 -3.72
C LEU A 400 7.10 22.38 -4.18
N ASP A 401 6.73 23.45 -3.47
CA ASP A 401 5.50 24.20 -3.73
C ASP A 401 5.56 25.61 -3.11
N THR A 402 4.79 26.54 -3.65
CA THR A 402 4.50 27.82 -3.01
C THR A 402 3.12 27.72 -2.37
N ILE A 403 3.09 27.48 -1.07
CA ILE A 403 1.88 27.11 -0.34
C ILE A 403 1.04 28.32 0.11
N GLY A 404 1.63 29.50 0.24
CA GLY A 404 0.94 30.71 0.68
C GLY A 404 1.63 31.97 0.19
N GLY A 405 0.91 33.08 0.22
CA GLY A 405 1.47 34.38 -0.13
C GLY A 405 0.44 35.40 -0.61
N GLY A 406 0.90 36.64 -0.73
CA GLY A 406 0.11 37.79 -1.10
C GLY A 406 0.89 39.08 -0.90
N TRP A 407 0.24 40.09 -0.33
CA TRP A 407 0.83 41.35 0.08
C TRP A 407 0.72 41.55 1.60
N ALA A 408 1.76 42.09 2.20
CA ALA A 408 1.72 42.43 3.62
C ALA A 408 0.87 43.68 3.88
N PRO A 409 0.10 43.77 4.99
CA PRO A 409 0.01 42.73 6.00
C PRO A 409 -0.75 41.50 5.49
N TYR A 410 -0.20 40.29 5.73
CA TYR A 410 -0.80 39.03 5.29
C TYR A 410 -1.23 38.19 6.48
N ARG A 411 -2.44 37.63 6.41
CA ARG A 411 -2.99 36.69 7.39
C ARG A 411 -3.75 35.60 6.66
N GLY A 412 -3.37 34.33 6.86
CA GLY A 412 -4.03 33.22 6.19
C GLY A 412 -3.65 31.87 6.75
N THR A 413 -4.43 30.86 6.40
CA THR A 413 -4.15 29.46 6.71
C THR A 413 -3.96 28.70 5.40
N SER A 414 -2.73 28.41 5.06
CA SER A 414 -2.36 27.73 3.81
C SER A 414 -2.29 26.23 4.01
N LEU A 415 -2.67 25.47 2.99
CA LEU A 415 -2.54 24.03 2.97
C LEU A 415 -1.13 23.66 2.49
N LEU A 416 -0.35 23.04 3.38
CA LEU A 416 0.88 22.32 3.01
C LEU A 416 0.46 20.95 2.48
N ALA A 417 0.64 20.74 1.20
CA ALA A 417 0.39 19.46 0.50
C ALA A 417 1.11 19.53 -0.85
N PRO A 418 2.42 19.21 -0.90
CA PRO A 418 3.24 19.42 -2.09
C PRO A 418 2.69 18.74 -3.35
N TYR A 419 2.81 19.41 -4.48
CA TYR A 419 2.41 18.93 -5.80
C TYR A 419 3.32 17.79 -6.29
N GLY A 420 2.76 16.84 -7.04
CA GLY A 420 3.54 15.88 -7.83
C GLY A 420 4.00 14.63 -7.12
N GLY A 421 3.49 14.36 -5.90
CA GLY A 421 3.81 13.11 -5.21
C GLY A 421 4.17 13.27 -3.74
N PRO A 422 4.58 12.18 -3.06
CA PRO A 422 4.73 12.11 -1.61
C PRO A 422 6.04 12.72 -1.09
N SER A 423 6.65 13.67 -1.79
CA SER A 423 7.86 14.34 -1.28
C SER A 423 7.49 15.24 -0.11
N PRO A 424 7.77 14.84 1.14
CA PRO A 424 7.39 15.63 2.29
C PRO A 424 8.27 16.88 2.41
N ALA A 425 7.68 18.00 2.85
CA ALA A 425 8.43 19.19 3.17
C ALA A 425 9.28 18.98 4.44
N ARG A 426 10.53 19.36 4.37
CA ARG A 426 11.46 19.40 5.51
C ARG A 426 11.68 20.82 6.00
N TYR A 427 11.62 21.78 5.09
CA TYR A 427 11.82 23.19 5.40
C TYR A 427 10.68 24.05 4.85
N LEU A 428 10.45 25.19 5.49
CA LEU A 428 9.68 26.29 4.94
C LEU A 428 10.60 27.48 4.70
N ARG A 429 10.47 28.14 3.55
CA ARG A 429 11.12 29.41 3.26
C ARG A 429 10.08 30.50 3.26
N VAL A 430 10.24 31.49 4.16
CA VAL A 430 9.44 32.70 4.21
C VAL A 430 10.17 33.80 3.46
N GLU A 431 9.49 34.44 2.53
CA GLU A 431 9.97 35.62 1.81
C GLU A 431 9.03 36.79 2.18
N ALA A 432 9.48 37.66 3.08
CA ALA A 432 8.76 38.82 3.56
C ALA A 432 9.72 39.91 4.04
N GLN A 433 9.31 41.18 3.98
CA GLN A 433 10.15 42.30 4.44
C GLN A 433 9.92 42.68 5.91
N GLY A 434 8.83 42.19 6.52
CA GLY A 434 8.45 42.53 7.90
C GLY A 434 8.66 41.40 8.90
N SER A 435 8.13 41.59 10.10
CA SER A 435 8.04 40.54 11.10
C SER A 435 6.95 39.54 10.75
N TRP A 436 7.18 38.30 11.13
CA TRP A 436 6.22 37.23 10.85
C TRP A 436 6.18 36.18 11.97
N THR A 437 5.02 35.55 12.08
CA THR A 437 4.79 34.35 12.89
C THR A 437 4.14 33.29 12.02
N LEU A 438 4.61 32.05 12.16
CA LEU A 438 4.01 30.87 11.55
C LEU A 438 3.67 29.87 12.65
N GLU A 439 2.48 29.30 12.55
CA GLU A 439 2.12 28.09 13.27
C GLU A 439 1.94 26.96 12.24
N VAL A 440 2.71 25.88 12.39
CA VAL A 440 2.58 24.67 11.57
C VAL A 440 1.91 23.60 12.43
N ARG A 441 0.71 23.18 12.06
CA ARG A 441 -0.05 22.16 12.77
C ARG A 441 -0.69 21.16 11.82
N ASP A 442 -1.02 19.99 12.34
CA ASP A 442 -1.73 18.98 11.58
C ASP A 442 -3.14 19.44 11.14
N LEU A 443 -3.80 18.61 10.34
CA LEU A 443 -5.11 18.92 9.78
C LEU A 443 -6.29 18.66 10.74
N THR A 444 -6.06 17.98 11.88
CA THR A 444 -7.16 17.54 12.78
C THR A 444 -8.00 18.66 13.36
N ASN A 445 -7.44 19.87 13.42
CA ASN A 445 -8.11 21.06 13.97
C ASN A 445 -8.61 22.05 12.90
N ALA A 446 -8.57 21.67 11.60
CA ALA A 446 -9.14 22.51 10.56
C ALA A 446 -10.68 22.59 10.69
N PRO A 447 -11.30 23.74 10.33
CA PRO A 447 -12.76 23.90 10.35
C PRO A 447 -13.44 22.91 9.41
N VAL A 448 -14.64 22.47 9.77
CA VAL A 448 -15.46 21.56 8.93
C VAL A 448 -16.37 22.36 8.02
N LEU A 449 -16.33 22.07 6.72
CA LEU A 449 -17.26 22.62 5.72
C LEU A 449 -18.58 21.83 5.78
N SER A 450 -19.59 22.40 6.40
CA SER A 450 -20.95 21.88 6.47
C SER A 450 -21.90 22.70 5.59
N GLY A 451 -21.93 22.39 4.28
CA GLY A 451 -22.78 23.07 3.31
C GLY A 451 -22.16 24.33 2.70
N SER A 452 -21.76 25.32 3.48
CA SER A 452 -21.15 26.54 2.94
C SER A 452 -20.10 27.14 3.86
N ALA A 453 -19.18 27.93 3.29
CA ALA A 453 -18.19 28.72 4.01
C ALA A 453 -17.85 29.99 3.23
N THR A 454 -17.46 31.04 3.94
CA THR A 454 -17.00 32.32 3.34
C THR A 454 -15.71 32.77 4.01
N GLY A 455 -14.91 33.55 3.28
CA GLY A 455 -13.68 34.12 3.82
C GLY A 455 -13.07 35.19 2.90
N SER A 456 -11.97 35.77 3.40
CA SER A 456 -11.21 36.80 2.64
C SER A 456 -9.69 36.51 2.67
N SER A 457 -9.28 35.33 3.07
CA SER A 457 -7.88 34.90 3.14
C SER A 457 -7.78 33.42 2.83
N ASP A 458 -6.56 32.92 2.70
CA ASP A 458 -6.30 31.49 2.57
C ASP A 458 -6.95 30.71 3.71
N ALA A 459 -7.56 29.57 3.38
CA ALA A 459 -8.23 28.72 4.36
C ALA A 459 -8.02 27.24 4.06
N VAL A 460 -8.09 26.43 5.12
CA VAL A 460 -8.10 24.96 5.04
C VAL A 460 -9.36 24.45 5.73
N LEU A 461 -10.16 23.68 5.01
CA LEU A 461 -11.45 23.18 5.46
C LEU A 461 -11.49 21.65 5.35
N LEU A 462 -12.11 20.99 6.31
CA LEU A 462 -12.38 19.56 6.27
C LEU A 462 -13.78 19.31 5.71
N ARG A 463 -13.97 18.24 4.97
CA ARG A 463 -15.28 17.78 4.54
C ARG A 463 -15.40 16.27 4.70
N MET A 464 -16.59 15.83 5.12
CA MET A 464 -17.02 14.43 5.07
C MET A 464 -18.43 14.42 4.47
N GLY A 465 -18.65 13.59 3.45
CA GLY A 465 -19.98 13.46 2.83
C GLY A 465 -19.93 12.72 1.50
N PRO A 466 -21.06 12.49 0.85
CA PRO A 466 -21.11 11.86 -0.46
C PRO A 466 -20.43 12.72 -1.53
N GLU A 467 -20.30 12.19 -2.74
CA GLU A 467 -19.97 13.00 -3.90
C GLU A 467 -20.92 14.20 -4.01
N ALA A 468 -20.38 15.32 -4.43
CA ALA A 468 -21.14 16.56 -4.47
C ALA A 468 -20.52 17.54 -5.50
N THR A 469 -21.21 18.63 -5.76
CA THR A 469 -20.66 19.75 -6.53
C THR A 469 -20.26 20.87 -5.57
N LEU A 470 -18.98 21.27 -5.63
CA LEU A 470 -18.48 22.45 -4.95
C LEU A 470 -18.62 23.65 -5.89
N THR A 471 -19.39 24.62 -5.48
CA THR A 471 -19.51 25.91 -6.19
C THR A 471 -18.70 26.96 -5.46
N VAL A 472 -17.88 27.67 -6.21
CA VAL A 472 -17.02 28.74 -5.72
C VAL A 472 -17.48 30.06 -6.33
N SER A 473 -17.65 31.08 -5.49
CA SER A 473 -17.85 32.44 -5.93
C SER A 473 -16.81 33.35 -5.29
N SER A 474 -16.38 34.37 -6.01
CA SER A 474 -15.43 35.39 -5.53
C SER A 474 -16.03 36.78 -5.72
N GLY A 475 -15.89 37.61 -4.68
CA GLY A 475 -16.21 39.04 -4.73
C GLY A 475 -14.93 39.87 -4.69
N GLY A 476 -14.90 41.01 -5.42
CA GLY A 476 -13.73 41.89 -5.46
C GLY A 476 -13.08 42.02 -6.85
N SER A 477 -11.96 42.72 -6.93
CA SER A 477 -11.23 42.91 -8.19
C SER A 477 -10.63 41.60 -8.70
N THR A 478 -10.47 41.48 -9.98
CA THR A 478 -10.09 40.36 -10.88
C THR A 478 -8.91 39.43 -10.48
N ARG A 479 -8.71 39.10 -9.20
CA ARG A 479 -7.59 38.27 -8.77
C ARG A 479 -8.04 36.85 -8.34
N THR A 480 -7.28 35.89 -8.76
CA THR A 480 -7.56 34.46 -8.73
C THR A 480 -7.68 33.87 -7.33
N THR A 481 -8.80 33.20 -7.05
CA THR A 481 -8.94 32.25 -5.93
C THR A 481 -8.67 30.85 -6.46
N GLY A 482 -7.70 30.16 -5.92
CA GLY A 482 -7.39 28.76 -6.23
C GLY A 482 -8.05 27.83 -5.21
N ILE A 483 -8.69 26.78 -5.67
CA ILE A 483 -9.23 25.72 -4.81
C ILE A 483 -8.47 24.44 -5.09
N ARG A 484 -8.03 23.80 -4.03
CA ARG A 484 -7.34 22.52 -4.06
C ARG A 484 -8.07 21.52 -3.17
N GLN A 485 -8.39 20.35 -3.70
CA GLN A 485 -8.97 19.28 -2.92
C GLN A 485 -7.94 18.14 -2.73
N LEU A 486 -7.81 17.68 -1.48
CA LEU A 486 -7.23 16.38 -1.15
C LEU A 486 -8.38 15.48 -0.72
N TYR A 487 -8.48 14.29 -1.24
CA TYR A 487 -9.49 13.33 -0.83
C TYR A 487 -8.91 11.94 -0.61
N GLY A 488 -9.18 11.36 0.54
CA GLY A 488 -8.67 10.06 0.95
C GLY A 488 -7.15 9.98 0.84
N TYR A 489 -6.65 8.85 0.38
CA TYR A 489 -5.23 8.64 0.02
C TYR A 489 -4.87 9.19 -1.37
N TRP A 490 -5.86 9.69 -2.10
CA TRP A 490 -5.70 10.07 -3.50
C TRP A 490 -5.25 11.50 -3.66
N GLN A 491 -4.55 11.72 -4.75
CA GLN A 491 -3.90 12.96 -5.12
C GLN A 491 -4.83 14.16 -5.14
N SER A 492 -4.24 15.34 -4.92
CA SER A 492 -4.87 16.60 -5.25
C SER A 492 -5.28 16.60 -6.73
N GLN A 493 -6.56 16.75 -6.99
CA GLN A 493 -6.96 17.22 -8.32
C GLN A 493 -6.30 18.58 -8.58
N GLU A 494 -5.97 18.84 -9.82
CA GLU A 494 -5.58 20.17 -10.31
C GLU A 494 -6.48 21.24 -9.67
N PRO A 495 -5.95 22.41 -9.29
CA PRO A 495 -6.77 23.47 -8.76
C PRO A 495 -7.85 23.78 -9.78
N PHE A 496 -9.10 23.50 -9.42
CA PHE A 496 -10.21 23.66 -10.37
C PHE A 496 -10.80 25.03 -10.32
N ALA A 497 -10.47 25.98 -9.74
CA ALA A 497 -10.95 27.34 -9.85
C ALA A 497 -9.76 28.29 -9.87
N VAL A 498 -9.17 28.44 -11.04
CA VAL A 498 -8.12 29.42 -11.30
C VAL A 498 -8.65 30.36 -12.39
N GLY A 499 -8.93 31.59 -12.07
CA GLY A 499 -9.26 32.58 -13.09
C GLY A 499 -10.29 33.61 -12.71
N THR A 500 -10.64 34.42 -13.69
CA THR A 500 -11.47 35.61 -13.57
C THR A 500 -12.98 35.37 -13.79
N GLN A 501 -13.40 34.12 -14.01
CA GLN A 501 -14.81 33.77 -14.24
C GLN A 501 -15.37 33.01 -13.02
N PHE A 502 -16.16 33.69 -12.22
CA PHE A 502 -16.93 33.14 -11.12
C PHE A 502 -18.44 33.43 -11.32
N PRO A 503 -19.33 32.56 -10.84
CA PRO A 503 -19.08 31.34 -10.09
C PRO A 503 -18.57 30.19 -10.97
N SER A 504 -17.67 29.35 -10.42
CA SER A 504 -17.24 28.11 -11.04
C SER A 504 -17.64 26.91 -10.16
N SER A 505 -17.95 25.81 -10.80
CA SER A 505 -18.37 24.58 -10.11
C SER A 505 -17.56 23.41 -10.59
N ALA A 506 -17.20 22.52 -9.67
CA ALA A 506 -16.52 21.27 -9.98
C ALA A 506 -17.02 20.14 -9.09
N PRO A 507 -17.00 18.89 -9.58
CA PRO A 507 -17.30 17.75 -8.75
C PRO A 507 -16.25 17.59 -7.65
N ILE A 508 -16.69 17.23 -6.45
CA ILE A 508 -15.83 16.85 -5.33
C ILE A 508 -16.16 15.42 -4.93
N ALA A 509 -15.09 14.62 -4.77
CA ALA A 509 -15.21 13.21 -4.40
C ALA A 509 -15.93 13.04 -3.07
N GLY A 510 -16.61 11.91 -2.93
CA GLY A 510 -17.21 11.45 -1.68
C GLY A 510 -16.16 11.05 -0.65
N GLY A 511 -16.62 10.88 0.60
CA GLY A 511 -15.77 10.51 1.73
C GLY A 511 -15.06 11.70 2.38
N LEU A 512 -13.89 11.38 2.98
CA LEU A 512 -13.07 12.35 3.69
C LEU A 512 -12.24 13.19 2.72
N SER A 513 -12.35 14.50 2.80
CA SER A 513 -11.53 15.41 1.99
C SER A 513 -11.08 16.64 2.75
N VAL A 514 -9.97 17.23 2.28
CA VAL A 514 -9.43 18.51 2.74
C VAL A 514 -9.47 19.49 1.58
N ILE A 515 -10.06 20.65 1.80
CA ILE A 515 -10.21 21.71 0.80
C ILE A 515 -9.30 22.86 1.21
N GLY A 516 -8.28 23.13 0.40
CA GLY A 516 -7.44 24.30 0.50
C GLY A 516 -8.00 25.43 -0.38
N VAL A 517 -8.26 26.58 0.21
CA VAL A 517 -8.64 27.81 -0.50
C VAL A 517 -7.46 28.75 -0.50
N ARG A 518 -7.06 29.21 -1.67
CA ARG A 518 -6.02 30.22 -1.83
C ARG A 518 -6.66 31.50 -2.35
N ALA A 519 -6.66 32.52 -1.51
CA ALA A 519 -7.24 33.82 -1.81
C ALA A 519 -6.12 34.84 -1.98
N MET A 520 -6.15 35.63 -3.06
CA MET A 520 -5.27 36.78 -3.17
C MET A 520 -5.82 37.96 -2.35
N THR A 521 -4.93 38.84 -1.91
CA THR A 521 -5.25 40.06 -1.16
C THR A 521 -6.39 40.82 -1.84
N ASP A 522 -7.37 41.26 -1.06
CA ASP A 522 -8.58 42.00 -1.50
C ASP A 522 -9.66 41.16 -2.21
N SER A 523 -9.58 39.84 -2.17
CA SER A 523 -10.67 38.98 -2.66
C SER A 523 -11.43 38.36 -1.49
N SER A 524 -12.75 38.33 -1.58
CA SER A 524 -13.60 37.48 -0.75
C SER A 524 -14.01 36.24 -1.53
N TRP A 525 -14.19 35.14 -0.84
CA TRP A 525 -14.66 33.90 -1.45
C TRP A 525 -15.85 33.33 -0.69
N ALA A 526 -16.70 32.63 -1.40
CA ALA A 526 -17.76 31.83 -0.83
C ALA A 526 -17.77 30.45 -1.49
N LEU A 527 -17.87 29.40 -0.66
CA LEU A 527 -18.02 28.01 -1.07
C LEU A 527 -19.42 27.54 -0.72
N SER A 528 -20.03 26.75 -1.61
CA SER A 528 -21.23 25.99 -1.31
C SER A 528 -21.14 24.58 -1.89
N VAL A 529 -21.61 23.60 -1.13
CA VAL A 529 -21.65 22.18 -1.51
C VAL A 529 -23.10 21.81 -1.78
N ARG A 530 -23.38 21.25 -2.96
CA ARG A 530 -24.72 20.77 -3.37
C ARG A 530 -24.66 19.33 -3.86
#